data_93c1b347805e2b6d86e88b7a6dc770be
#
_entry.id   93c1b347805e2b6d86e88b7a6dc770be
#
_cell.length_a   1.000
_cell.length_b   1.000
_cell.length_c   1.000
_cell.angle_alpha   90.00
_cell.angle_beta   90.00
_cell.angle_gamma   90.00
#
_symmetry.space_group_name_H-M   'P 1'
#
loop_
_entity.id
_entity.type
_entity.pdbx_description
1 polymer ?
#
loop_
_entity_poly.entity_id
_entity_poly.type
_entity_poly.pdbx_seq_one_letter_code
_entity_poly.pdbx_strand_id
1 'polypeptide(L)'
;MTDQATRVVPAGWYEDPSDAGKVRWWNGIAWTDHTQPKPDLEAAADAETAELEHKFHASDTAARQRGRVLSTSTSASWLIAFSPILYALVAAAVIAIDLYYVQTPLLWLLMLVPYGLTALWAFLDVKKLRRWGHTPPAAFWGLLGPLVYLIVRKTKVAGWGQLGTLIGIIVVGGLLNVVLWSTDVAKPLASAVQIQTEIRDELVSSGQATAVACPPIADTMTVGALYTCDVTLTDGSHKDLWVSIDSDAGDYSYNFSIH
;
A
#
# COMPACT_ATOMS: atom_id res chain seq x y z
N MET A 1 -23.98 63.58 -70.89
CA MET A 1 -23.00 64.21 -69.98
C MET A 1 -22.81 63.22 -68.83
N THR A 2 -21.76 62.46 -68.92
CA THR A 2 -21.42 61.42 -67.88
C THR A 2 -20.55 62.10 -66.85
N ASP A 3 -21.12 62.25 -65.66
CA ASP A 3 -20.44 62.77 -64.48
C ASP A 3 -19.45 61.69 -63.96
N GLN A 4 -18.17 61.85 -64.33
CA GLN A 4 -17.11 61.01 -63.77
C GLN A 4 -16.75 61.63 -62.42
N ALA A 5 -17.34 61.09 -61.38
CA ALA A 5 -16.94 61.31 -59.98
C ALA A 5 -15.48 60.91 -59.83
N THR A 6 -14.61 61.93 -59.73
CA THR A 6 -13.20 61.73 -59.46
C THR A 6 -13.03 61.06 -58.13
N ARG A 7 -12.65 59.78 -58.12
CA ARG A 7 -12.37 59.02 -56.86
C ARG A 7 -11.15 59.63 -56.18
N VAL A 8 -11.41 60.47 -55.24
CA VAL A 8 -10.33 61.07 -54.42
C VAL A 8 -9.84 59.94 -53.44
N VAL A 9 -8.59 59.57 -53.56
CA VAL A 9 -7.94 58.64 -52.66
C VAL A 9 -7.74 59.32 -51.31
N PRO A 10 -8.23 58.79 -50.20
CA PRO A 10 -8.09 59.44 -48.90
C PRO A 10 -6.62 59.52 -48.47
N ALA A 11 -6.30 60.48 -47.62
CA ALA A 11 -4.95 60.62 -47.07
C ALA A 11 -4.61 59.33 -46.25
N GLY A 12 -3.39 58.82 -46.44
CA GLY A 12 -2.95 57.57 -45.85
C GLY A 12 -1.56 57.15 -46.28
N TRP A 13 -1.06 56.08 -45.74
CA TRP A 13 0.17 55.42 -46.12
C TRP A 13 -0.09 54.49 -47.30
N TYR A 14 0.59 54.69 -48.42
CA TYR A 14 0.49 53.86 -49.61
C TYR A 14 1.89 53.43 -50.05
N GLU A 15 1.98 52.41 -50.89
CA GLU A 15 3.25 51.99 -51.47
C GLU A 15 3.93 53.17 -52.19
N ASP A 16 5.23 53.41 -51.93
CA ASP A 16 5.97 54.46 -52.58
C ASP A 16 6.16 54.12 -54.06
N PRO A 17 5.69 54.98 -54.97
CA PRO A 17 5.84 54.77 -56.42
C PRO A 17 7.30 54.76 -56.92
N SER A 18 8.22 55.20 -56.07
CA SER A 18 9.64 55.28 -56.37
C SER A 18 10.48 54.18 -55.72
N ASP A 19 9.96 53.51 -54.70
CA ASP A 19 10.68 52.48 -53.92
C ASP A 19 9.69 51.45 -53.34
N ALA A 20 9.63 50.26 -53.94
CA ALA A 20 8.72 49.22 -53.57
C ALA A 20 8.94 48.65 -52.10
N GLY A 21 10.10 48.98 -51.49
CA GLY A 21 10.43 48.63 -50.12
C GLY A 21 9.93 49.62 -49.08
N LYS A 22 9.26 50.69 -49.50
CA LYS A 22 8.78 51.74 -48.60
C LYS A 22 7.32 52.08 -48.82
N VAL A 23 6.69 52.63 -47.79
CA VAL A 23 5.39 53.28 -47.85
C VAL A 23 5.62 54.81 -47.70
N ARG A 24 4.86 55.59 -48.51
CA ARG A 24 4.92 57.08 -48.49
C ARG A 24 3.55 57.62 -48.10
N TRP A 25 3.54 58.70 -47.38
CA TRP A 25 2.32 59.35 -46.99
C TRP A 25 1.71 60.17 -48.11
N TRP A 26 0.47 59.83 -48.46
CA TRP A 26 -0.36 60.63 -49.38
C TRP A 26 -1.25 61.54 -48.54
N ASN A 27 -1.23 62.88 -48.81
CA ASN A 27 -2.04 63.80 -48.01
C ASN A 27 -3.45 64.02 -48.57
N GLY A 28 -3.87 63.30 -49.58
CA GLY A 28 -5.15 63.43 -50.29
C GLY A 28 -5.05 64.25 -51.60
N ILE A 29 -3.91 64.97 -51.86
CA ILE A 29 -3.70 65.80 -53.02
C ILE A 29 -2.36 65.46 -53.69
N ALA A 30 -1.30 65.23 -52.88
CA ALA A 30 0.06 64.96 -53.34
C ALA A 30 0.84 64.07 -52.44
N TRP A 31 1.87 63.39 -52.94
CA TRP A 31 2.84 62.66 -52.19
C TRP A 31 3.68 63.60 -51.36
N THR A 32 3.87 63.22 -50.08
CA THR A 32 4.75 63.98 -49.16
C THR A 32 6.14 63.35 -49.11
N ASP A 33 7.10 64.01 -48.48
CA ASP A 33 8.45 63.47 -48.24
C ASP A 33 8.53 62.47 -47.08
N HIS A 34 7.38 62.17 -46.41
CA HIS A 34 7.33 61.22 -45.33
C HIS A 34 7.31 59.79 -45.88
N THR A 35 8.41 59.08 -45.67
CA THR A 35 8.54 57.65 -46.04
C THR A 35 8.88 56.82 -44.87
N GLN A 36 8.34 55.56 -44.81
CA GLN A 36 8.65 54.52 -43.80
C GLN A 36 9.00 53.23 -44.53
N PRO A 37 9.85 52.40 -43.95
CA PRO A 37 10.05 51.06 -44.49
C PRO A 37 8.69 50.30 -44.51
N LYS A 38 8.44 49.59 -45.61
CA LYS A 38 7.25 48.70 -45.69
C LYS A 38 7.37 47.62 -44.62
N PRO A 39 6.37 47.46 -43.75
CA PRO A 39 6.41 46.39 -42.77
C PRO A 39 6.47 45.05 -43.50
N ASP A 40 7.49 44.26 -43.20
CA ASP A 40 7.63 42.93 -43.74
C ASP A 40 6.66 42.00 -42.98
N LEU A 41 5.45 41.90 -43.55
CA LEU A 41 4.37 41.10 -42.95
C LEU A 41 4.70 39.60 -42.96
N GLU A 42 5.53 39.14 -43.90
CA GLU A 42 5.96 37.74 -43.91
C GLU A 42 6.96 37.49 -42.79
N ALA A 43 7.95 38.36 -42.61
CA ALA A 43 8.89 38.22 -41.49
C ALA A 43 8.21 38.38 -40.13
N ALA A 44 7.18 39.22 -40.00
CA ALA A 44 6.39 39.35 -38.79
C ALA A 44 5.52 38.09 -38.51
N ALA A 45 4.91 37.52 -39.55
CA ALA A 45 4.14 36.26 -39.44
C ALA A 45 5.03 35.08 -39.13
N ASP A 46 6.23 35.00 -39.73
CA ASP A 46 7.21 33.95 -39.43
C ASP A 46 7.74 34.04 -37.98
N ALA A 47 7.97 35.26 -37.49
CA ALA A 47 8.39 35.50 -36.11
C ALA A 47 7.28 35.12 -35.11
N GLU A 48 6.01 35.44 -35.42
CA GLU A 48 4.86 35.07 -34.57
C GLU A 48 4.64 33.54 -34.56
N THR A 49 4.77 32.90 -35.73
CA THR A 49 4.66 31.42 -35.82
C THR A 49 5.81 30.74 -35.08
N ALA A 50 7.04 31.21 -35.18
CA ALA A 50 8.20 30.71 -34.47
C ALA A 50 8.05 30.87 -32.92
N GLU A 51 7.50 32.03 -32.50
CA GLU A 51 7.21 32.26 -31.07
C GLU A 51 6.10 31.30 -30.53
N LEU A 52 5.06 31.08 -31.33
CA LEU A 52 3.99 30.13 -31.00
C LEU A 52 4.51 28.68 -30.93
N GLU A 53 5.33 28.28 -31.91
CA GLU A 53 5.95 26.93 -31.87
C GLU A 53 6.87 26.78 -30.67
N HIS A 54 7.67 27.79 -30.35
CA HIS A 54 8.54 27.79 -29.18
C HIS A 54 7.72 27.67 -27.87
N LYS A 55 6.60 28.40 -27.75
CA LYS A 55 5.68 28.30 -26.62
C LYS A 55 5.01 26.90 -26.54
N PHE A 56 4.61 26.35 -27.69
CA PHE A 56 4.04 24.99 -27.76
C PHE A 56 5.07 23.94 -27.32
N HIS A 57 6.28 23.99 -27.83
CA HIS A 57 7.34 23.05 -27.43
C HIS A 57 7.76 23.23 -25.99
N ALA A 58 7.79 24.46 -25.46
CA ALA A 58 8.06 24.70 -24.06
C ALA A 58 6.92 24.17 -23.14
N SER A 59 5.65 24.34 -23.55
CA SER A 59 4.50 23.82 -22.82
C SER A 59 4.42 22.29 -22.87
N ASP A 60 4.75 21.66 -23.99
CA ASP A 60 4.79 20.22 -24.16
C ASP A 60 5.93 19.57 -23.35
N THR A 61 7.10 20.22 -23.32
CA THR A 61 8.23 19.79 -22.47
C THR A 61 7.90 19.94 -20.99
N ALA A 62 7.26 21.03 -20.60
CA ALA A 62 6.79 21.25 -19.23
C ALA A 62 5.64 20.29 -18.83
N ALA A 63 4.74 19.96 -19.78
CA ALA A 63 3.69 18.95 -19.57
C ALA A 63 4.26 17.55 -19.47
N ARG A 64 5.24 17.19 -20.31
CA ARG A 64 5.99 15.93 -20.23
C ARG A 64 6.83 15.83 -18.95
N GLN A 65 7.42 16.93 -18.48
CA GLN A 65 8.12 16.99 -17.19
C GLN A 65 7.15 16.90 -15.99
N ARG A 66 5.96 17.51 -16.07
CA ARG A 66 4.89 17.37 -15.06
C ARG A 66 4.23 15.99 -15.10
N GLY A 67 4.04 15.38 -16.27
CA GLY A 67 3.57 14.01 -16.44
C GLY A 67 4.60 12.96 -16.00
N ARG A 68 5.85 13.35 -15.79
CA ARG A 68 6.93 12.56 -15.20
C ARG A 68 7.08 12.78 -13.69
N VAL A 69 6.03 13.08 -12.97
CA VAL A 69 6.00 12.70 -11.55
C VAL A 69 6.02 11.18 -11.56
N LEU A 70 7.23 10.63 -11.48
CA LEU A 70 7.46 9.20 -11.45
C LEU A 70 6.60 8.64 -10.33
N SER A 71 5.61 7.82 -10.67
CA SER A 71 4.74 7.23 -9.66
C SER A 71 5.59 6.52 -8.62
N THR A 72 5.46 6.94 -7.37
CA THR A 72 6.19 6.35 -6.25
C THR A 72 5.40 5.23 -5.59
N SER A 73 4.12 5.10 -5.93
CA SER A 73 3.21 4.12 -5.33
C SER A 73 3.09 2.88 -6.21
N THR A 74 3.51 1.74 -5.71
CA THR A 74 3.35 0.43 -6.35
C THR A 74 2.35 -0.42 -5.60
N SER A 75 1.67 -1.34 -6.27
CA SER A 75 0.80 -2.33 -5.62
C SER A 75 1.57 -3.19 -4.60
N ALA A 76 2.81 -3.56 -4.94
CA ALA A 76 3.66 -4.34 -4.06
C ALA A 76 3.97 -3.61 -2.75
N SER A 77 4.22 -2.29 -2.78
CA SER A 77 4.47 -1.51 -1.56
C SER A 77 3.23 -1.40 -0.66
N TRP A 78 2.03 -1.41 -1.22
CA TRP A 78 0.79 -1.49 -0.45
C TRP A 78 0.58 -2.86 0.18
N LEU A 79 0.88 -3.95 -0.55
CA LEU A 79 0.85 -5.30 0.02
C LEU A 79 1.81 -5.44 1.21
N ILE A 80 3.00 -4.83 1.12
CA ILE A 80 3.95 -4.79 2.25
C ILE A 80 3.35 -3.98 3.42
N ALA A 81 2.67 -2.88 3.16
CA ALA A 81 2.04 -2.07 4.20
C ALA A 81 0.91 -2.81 4.94
N PHE A 82 0.17 -3.67 4.25
CA PHE A 82 -0.89 -4.51 4.81
C PHE A 82 -0.40 -5.86 5.34
N SER A 83 0.89 -6.18 5.22
CA SER A 83 1.44 -7.47 5.68
C SER A 83 1.17 -7.80 7.15
N PRO A 84 1.10 -6.86 8.12
CA PRO A 84 0.77 -7.21 9.50
C PRO A 84 -0.60 -7.89 9.65
N ILE A 85 -1.57 -7.53 8.80
CA ILE A 85 -2.89 -8.19 8.78
C ILE A 85 -2.73 -9.65 8.33
N LEU A 86 -1.93 -9.88 7.29
CA LEU A 86 -1.64 -11.24 6.82
C LEU A 86 -0.95 -12.08 7.90
N TYR A 87 0.04 -11.49 8.62
CA TYR A 87 0.68 -12.16 9.75
C TYR A 87 -0.33 -12.52 10.84
N ALA A 88 -1.21 -11.59 11.20
CA ALA A 88 -2.24 -11.83 12.21
C ALA A 88 -3.23 -12.93 11.79
N LEU A 89 -3.65 -12.96 10.52
CA LEU A 89 -4.55 -14.00 10.01
C LEU A 89 -3.89 -15.38 10.00
N VAL A 90 -2.62 -15.47 9.57
CA VAL A 90 -1.90 -16.75 9.58
C VAL A 90 -1.65 -17.20 11.02
N ALA A 91 -1.29 -16.29 11.93
CA ALA A 91 -1.13 -16.60 13.33
C ALA A 91 -2.44 -17.14 13.96
N ALA A 92 -3.55 -16.46 13.72
CA ALA A 92 -4.86 -16.91 14.20
C ALA A 92 -5.23 -18.30 13.65
N ALA A 93 -4.96 -18.55 12.36
CA ALA A 93 -5.20 -19.84 11.74
C ALA A 93 -4.30 -20.95 12.33
N VAL A 94 -3.02 -20.66 12.55
CA VAL A 94 -2.09 -21.62 13.19
C VAL A 94 -2.53 -21.96 14.61
N ILE A 95 -2.87 -20.93 15.39
CA ILE A 95 -3.37 -21.13 16.76
C ILE A 95 -4.67 -21.93 16.76
N ALA A 96 -5.61 -21.64 15.88
CA ALA A 96 -6.86 -22.38 15.78
C ALA A 96 -6.62 -23.85 15.40
N ILE A 97 -5.73 -24.13 14.46
CA ILE A 97 -5.41 -25.50 14.04
C ILE A 97 -4.67 -26.24 15.16
N ASP A 98 -3.73 -25.60 15.84
CA ASP A 98 -2.98 -26.17 16.94
C ASP A 98 -3.90 -26.53 18.11
N LEU A 99 -4.90 -25.69 18.37
CA LEU A 99 -5.91 -25.95 19.40
C LEU A 99 -6.86 -27.10 19.05
N TYR A 100 -7.22 -27.26 17.75
CA TYR A 100 -8.30 -28.15 17.33
C TYR A 100 -7.85 -29.53 16.86
N TYR A 101 -6.69 -29.60 16.18
CA TYR A 101 -6.44 -30.82 15.39
C TYR A 101 -5.16 -31.57 15.69
N VAL A 102 -4.03 -30.89 15.78
CA VAL A 102 -2.76 -31.62 15.96
C VAL A 102 -1.66 -30.62 16.34
N GLN A 103 -1.03 -30.88 17.44
CA GLN A 103 0.13 -30.13 17.92
C GLN A 103 1.37 -30.59 17.16
N THR A 104 1.53 -30.07 15.95
CA THR A 104 2.74 -30.32 15.19
C THR A 104 3.59 -29.04 15.18
N PRO A 105 4.82 -29.09 15.68
CA PRO A 105 5.74 -27.94 15.58
C PRO A 105 5.95 -27.50 14.13
N LEU A 106 5.62 -28.36 13.16
CA LEU A 106 5.66 -28.07 11.73
C LEU A 106 4.67 -26.97 11.32
N LEU A 107 3.52 -26.83 12.01
CA LEU A 107 2.54 -25.77 11.73
C LEU A 107 3.13 -24.36 11.90
N TRP A 108 4.04 -24.18 12.84
CA TRP A 108 4.70 -22.90 13.05
C TRP A 108 5.58 -22.46 11.88
N LEU A 109 5.99 -23.39 11.00
CA LEU A 109 6.67 -23.06 9.76
C LEU A 109 5.77 -22.26 8.80
N LEU A 110 4.44 -22.33 8.96
CA LEU A 110 3.51 -21.48 8.19
C LEU A 110 3.75 -19.99 8.45
N MET A 111 4.33 -19.61 9.58
CA MET A 111 4.73 -18.22 9.85
C MET A 111 5.82 -17.72 8.89
N LEU A 112 6.56 -18.60 8.24
CA LEU A 112 7.52 -18.24 7.19
C LEU A 112 6.84 -17.80 5.89
N VAL A 113 5.59 -18.17 5.66
CA VAL A 113 4.84 -17.82 4.43
C VAL A 113 4.65 -16.30 4.30
N PRO A 114 4.05 -15.58 5.27
CA PRO A 114 3.93 -14.13 5.17
C PRO A 114 5.29 -13.44 5.14
N TYR A 115 6.30 -13.99 5.79
CA TYR A 115 7.67 -13.49 5.72
C TYR A 115 8.26 -13.60 4.29
N GLY A 116 8.15 -14.77 3.68
CA GLY A 116 8.58 -14.98 2.29
C GLY A 116 7.83 -14.10 1.29
N LEU A 117 6.52 -13.92 1.50
CA LEU A 117 5.70 -13.03 0.66
C LEU A 117 6.13 -11.57 0.78
N THR A 118 6.44 -11.08 1.98
CA THR A 118 6.93 -9.70 2.14
C THR A 118 8.28 -9.49 1.45
N ALA A 119 9.18 -10.44 1.51
CA ALA A 119 10.45 -10.41 0.80
C ALA A 119 10.24 -10.43 -0.73
N LEU A 120 9.33 -11.26 -1.22
CA LEU A 120 8.94 -11.31 -2.64
C LEU A 120 8.34 -9.96 -3.10
N TRP A 121 7.43 -9.38 -2.32
CA TRP A 121 6.82 -8.08 -2.65
C TRP A 121 7.88 -6.96 -2.64
N ALA A 122 8.83 -6.98 -1.73
CA ALA A 122 9.95 -6.03 -1.74
C ALA A 122 10.79 -6.15 -3.02
N PHE A 123 11.06 -7.38 -3.47
CA PHE A 123 11.75 -7.62 -4.74
C PHE A 123 10.95 -7.09 -5.93
N LEU A 124 9.65 -7.34 -5.97
CA LEU A 124 8.77 -6.86 -7.05
C LEU A 124 8.65 -5.33 -7.06
N ASP A 125 8.57 -4.71 -5.87
CA ASP A 125 8.56 -3.25 -5.72
C ASP A 125 9.84 -2.63 -6.29
N VAL A 126 11.00 -3.13 -5.91
CA VAL A 126 12.31 -2.70 -6.41
C VAL A 126 12.39 -2.84 -7.93
N LYS A 127 11.97 -3.99 -8.48
CA LYS A 127 11.96 -4.24 -9.92
C LYS A 127 11.08 -3.25 -10.68
N LYS A 128 9.90 -2.95 -10.14
CA LYS A 128 8.95 -2.00 -10.73
C LYS A 128 9.45 -0.57 -10.65
N LEU A 129 9.98 -0.14 -9.50
CA LEU A 129 10.56 1.19 -9.30
C LEU A 129 11.76 1.45 -10.23
N ARG A 130 12.64 0.46 -10.43
CA ARG A 130 13.75 0.55 -11.39
C ARG A 130 13.26 0.77 -12.81
N ARG A 131 12.19 0.07 -13.22
CA ARG A 131 11.58 0.27 -14.55
C ARG A 131 11.01 1.68 -14.72
N TRP A 132 10.58 2.31 -13.65
CA TRP A 132 10.08 3.69 -13.65
C TRP A 132 11.20 4.73 -13.57
N GLY A 133 12.47 4.32 -13.48
CA GLY A 133 13.63 5.21 -13.43
C GLY A 133 14.00 5.71 -12.03
N HIS A 134 13.43 5.12 -10.98
CA HIS A 134 13.85 5.40 -9.61
C HIS A 134 15.14 4.64 -9.24
N THR A 135 15.83 5.12 -8.21
CA THR A 135 16.95 4.42 -7.53
C THR A 135 16.43 3.82 -6.22
N PRO A 136 15.69 2.69 -6.25
CA PRO A 136 15.11 2.11 -5.05
C PRO A 136 16.19 1.49 -4.15
N PRO A 137 15.86 1.21 -2.86
CA PRO A 137 16.74 0.46 -1.99
C PRO A 137 16.99 -0.94 -2.54
N ALA A 138 18.01 -1.62 -2.02
CA ALA A 138 18.24 -3.01 -2.35
C ALA A 138 17.10 -3.89 -1.78
N ALA A 139 16.71 -4.94 -2.54
CA ALA A 139 15.58 -5.79 -2.17
C ALA A 139 15.81 -6.58 -0.86
N PHE A 140 17.08 -6.81 -0.48
CA PHE A 140 17.42 -7.55 0.74
C PHE A 140 16.87 -6.89 2.03
N TRP A 141 16.60 -5.57 2.02
CA TRP A 141 15.95 -4.89 3.14
C TRP A 141 14.57 -5.46 3.45
N GLY A 142 13.92 -6.09 2.47
CA GLY A 142 12.67 -6.81 2.67
C GLY A 142 12.81 -8.04 3.56
N LEU A 143 14.01 -8.64 3.65
CA LEU A 143 14.31 -9.74 4.56
C LEU A 143 14.42 -9.29 6.03
N LEU A 144 14.63 -8.00 6.29
CA LEU A 144 14.63 -7.45 7.65
C LEU A 144 13.23 -7.03 8.12
N GLY A 145 12.21 -7.29 7.30
CA GLY A 145 10.81 -7.05 7.61
C GLY A 145 10.22 -5.82 6.93
N PRO A 146 8.87 -5.72 6.95
CA PRO A 146 8.12 -4.70 6.24
C PRO A 146 8.42 -3.27 6.72
N LEU A 147 8.61 -3.09 8.02
CA LEU A 147 8.89 -1.77 8.61
C LEU A 147 10.24 -1.23 8.13
N VAL A 148 11.30 -2.03 8.23
CA VAL A 148 12.65 -1.65 7.81
C VAL A 148 12.67 -1.32 6.32
N TYR A 149 12.06 -2.19 5.50
CA TYR A 149 11.97 -1.96 4.07
C TYR A 149 11.29 -0.62 3.72
N LEU A 150 10.12 -0.34 4.31
CA LEU A 150 9.36 0.88 4.01
C LEU A 150 10.05 2.15 4.54
N ILE A 151 10.79 2.08 5.66
CA ILE A 151 11.62 3.19 6.14
C ILE A 151 12.72 3.51 5.13
N VAL A 152 13.51 2.49 4.72
CA VAL A 152 14.60 2.68 3.76
C VAL A 152 14.06 3.08 2.38
N ARG A 153 12.93 2.52 1.97
CA ARG A 153 12.23 2.91 0.74
C ARG A 153 11.85 4.38 0.74
N LYS A 154 11.29 4.89 1.84
CA LYS A 154 10.92 6.30 1.98
C LYS A 154 12.11 7.24 1.80
N THR A 155 13.30 6.90 2.31
CA THR A 155 14.50 7.74 2.16
C THR A 155 15.00 7.83 0.71
N LYS A 156 14.67 6.85 -0.14
CA LYS A 156 15.14 6.74 -1.52
C LYS A 156 14.12 7.17 -2.57
N VAL A 157 12.84 6.89 -2.34
CA VAL A 157 11.80 7.00 -3.38
C VAL A 157 10.73 8.03 -3.01
N ALA A 158 10.68 8.49 -1.78
CA ALA A 158 9.59 9.26 -1.18
C ALA A 158 8.26 8.47 -1.08
N GLY A 159 7.28 9.06 -0.43
CA GLY A 159 5.96 8.44 -0.19
C GLY A 159 5.76 8.03 1.26
N TRP A 160 4.92 8.80 1.96
CA TRP A 160 4.58 8.52 3.37
C TRP A 160 3.41 7.55 3.53
N GLY A 161 2.57 7.40 2.48
CA GLY A 161 1.31 6.67 2.58
C GLY A 161 1.50 5.24 3.08
N GLN A 162 2.37 4.47 2.45
CA GLN A 162 2.57 3.06 2.79
C GLN A 162 3.18 2.87 4.19
N LEU A 163 4.18 3.69 4.53
CA LEU A 163 4.79 3.64 5.87
C LEU A 163 3.78 4.08 6.95
N GLY A 164 3.03 5.15 6.69
CA GLY A 164 1.98 5.62 7.59
C GLY A 164 0.89 4.55 7.81
N THR A 165 0.46 3.89 6.74
CA THR A 165 -0.50 2.78 6.83
C THR A 165 0.03 1.62 7.65
N LEU A 166 1.28 1.19 7.41
CA LEU A 166 1.90 0.12 8.20
C LEU A 166 1.94 0.47 9.69
N ILE A 167 2.42 1.67 10.03
CA ILE A 167 2.48 2.13 11.42
C ILE A 167 1.06 2.21 12.02
N GLY A 168 0.09 2.75 11.27
CA GLY A 168 -1.31 2.81 11.70
C GLY A 168 -1.88 1.44 12.03
N ILE A 169 -1.66 0.45 11.18
CA ILE A 169 -2.11 -0.94 11.42
C ILE A 169 -1.46 -1.53 12.67
N ILE A 170 -0.15 -1.32 12.87
CA ILE A 170 0.56 -1.82 14.05
C ILE A 170 0.04 -1.15 15.32
N VAL A 171 -0.16 0.17 15.30
CA VAL A 171 -0.67 0.91 16.46
C VAL A 171 -2.11 0.52 16.80
N VAL A 172 -3.00 0.49 15.80
CA VAL A 172 -4.40 0.10 15.99
C VAL A 172 -4.50 -1.35 16.45
N GLY A 173 -3.73 -2.26 15.83
CA GLY A 173 -3.68 -3.67 16.23
C GLY A 173 -3.15 -3.85 17.65
N GLY A 174 -2.12 -3.09 18.03
CA GLY A 174 -1.58 -3.09 19.39
C GLY A 174 -2.58 -2.56 20.41
N LEU A 175 -3.26 -1.44 20.12
CA LEU A 175 -4.30 -0.90 20.98
C LEU A 175 -5.49 -1.87 21.13
N LEU A 176 -5.93 -2.46 20.02
CA LEU A 176 -6.99 -3.47 20.04
C LEU A 176 -6.58 -4.67 20.89
N ASN A 177 -5.35 -5.14 20.78
CA ASN A 177 -4.81 -6.21 21.59
C ASN A 177 -4.85 -5.84 23.08
N VAL A 178 -4.38 -4.65 23.45
CA VAL A 178 -4.44 -4.16 24.85
C VAL A 178 -5.87 -4.13 25.35
N VAL A 179 -6.82 -3.62 24.55
CA VAL A 179 -8.24 -3.57 24.92
C VAL A 179 -8.79 -4.99 25.11
N LEU A 180 -8.51 -5.91 24.20
CA LEU A 180 -8.97 -7.29 24.31
C LEU A 180 -8.45 -7.99 25.60
N TRP A 181 -7.19 -7.73 25.97
CA TRP A 181 -6.58 -8.28 27.18
C TRP A 181 -7.02 -7.55 28.46
N SER A 182 -7.40 -6.27 28.39
CA SER A 182 -7.90 -5.52 29.53
C SER A 182 -9.38 -5.74 29.82
N THR A 183 -10.13 -6.26 28.84
CA THR A 183 -11.54 -6.61 28.98
C THR A 183 -11.68 -8.09 29.28
N ASP A 184 -12.78 -8.49 29.94
CA ASP A 184 -13.05 -9.90 30.25
C ASP A 184 -13.36 -10.75 28.99
N VAL A 185 -13.38 -10.15 27.81
CA VAL A 185 -13.67 -10.84 26.55
C VAL A 185 -12.59 -11.87 26.15
N ALA A 186 -11.32 -11.56 26.40
CA ALA A 186 -10.22 -12.45 26.02
C ALA A 186 -9.81 -13.42 27.15
N LYS A 187 -10.18 -13.15 28.40
CA LYS A 187 -9.81 -13.97 29.56
C LYS A 187 -10.29 -15.42 29.46
N PRO A 188 -11.56 -15.69 29.09
CA PRO A 188 -12.03 -17.08 28.97
C PRO A 188 -11.24 -17.88 27.93
N LEU A 189 -10.92 -17.26 26.81
CA LEU A 189 -10.14 -17.91 25.75
C LEU A 189 -8.70 -18.18 26.19
N ALA A 190 -8.07 -17.21 26.86
CA ALA A 190 -6.71 -17.36 27.38
C ALA A 190 -6.62 -18.45 28.44
N SER A 191 -7.59 -18.49 29.36
CA SER A 191 -7.65 -19.51 30.41
C SER A 191 -7.92 -20.90 29.83
N ALA A 192 -8.78 -21.02 28.83
CA ALA A 192 -9.05 -22.29 28.16
C ALA A 192 -7.80 -22.84 27.45
N VAL A 193 -7.05 -21.98 26.77
CA VAL A 193 -5.77 -22.32 26.12
C VAL A 193 -4.73 -22.74 27.16
N GLN A 194 -4.67 -22.06 28.29
CA GLN A 194 -3.73 -22.37 29.37
C GLN A 194 -4.05 -23.76 29.98
N ILE A 195 -5.30 -24.03 30.34
CA ILE A 195 -5.73 -25.32 30.88
C ILE A 195 -5.40 -26.45 29.90
N GLN A 196 -5.72 -26.28 28.62
CA GLN A 196 -5.42 -27.27 27.60
C GLN A 196 -3.92 -27.56 27.49
N THR A 197 -3.10 -26.50 27.52
CA THR A 197 -1.64 -26.65 27.41
C THR A 197 -1.08 -27.34 28.68
N GLU A 198 -1.54 -26.99 29.86
CA GLU A 198 -1.12 -27.61 31.13
C GLU A 198 -1.48 -29.10 31.18
N ILE A 199 -2.72 -29.48 30.89
CA ILE A 199 -3.16 -30.87 30.82
C ILE A 199 -2.34 -31.67 29.81
N ARG A 200 -2.13 -31.08 28.61
CA ARG A 200 -1.31 -31.71 27.59
C ARG A 200 0.11 -31.96 28.08
N ASP A 201 0.75 -30.92 28.58
CA ASP A 201 2.17 -30.98 28.98
C ASP A 201 2.36 -31.95 30.13
N GLU A 202 1.41 -32.03 31.03
CA GLU A 202 1.40 -33.01 32.11
C GLU A 202 1.25 -34.46 31.60
N LEU A 203 0.24 -34.72 30.75
CA LEU A 203 -0.02 -36.05 30.21
C LEU A 203 1.06 -36.55 29.23
N VAL A 204 1.61 -35.65 28.42
CA VAL A 204 2.68 -35.99 27.49
C VAL A 204 4.01 -36.17 28.22
N SER A 205 4.33 -35.30 29.18
CA SER A 205 5.59 -35.43 29.95
C SER A 205 5.63 -36.63 30.86
N SER A 206 4.45 -37.03 31.39
CA SER A 206 4.30 -38.27 32.16
C SER A 206 4.33 -39.55 31.30
N GLY A 207 4.35 -39.40 29.97
CA GLY A 207 4.34 -40.54 29.05
C GLY A 207 3.01 -41.28 28.94
N GLN A 208 1.91 -40.68 29.41
CA GLN A 208 0.56 -41.28 29.37
C GLN A 208 -0.14 -41.01 28.03
N ALA A 209 0.12 -39.87 27.40
CA ALA A 209 -0.49 -39.50 26.14
C ALA A 209 0.53 -39.03 25.09
N THR A 210 0.17 -39.20 23.83
CA THR A 210 0.92 -38.63 22.68
C THR A 210 0.29 -37.32 22.18
N ALA A 211 -1.04 -37.16 22.36
CA ALA A 211 -1.76 -35.94 22.01
C ALA A 211 -3.00 -35.77 22.88
N VAL A 212 -3.38 -34.50 23.10
CA VAL A 212 -4.62 -34.10 23.79
C VAL A 212 -5.31 -33.05 22.94
N ALA A 213 -6.54 -33.30 22.55
CA ALA A 213 -7.39 -32.40 21.79
C ALA A 213 -8.64 -32.06 22.59
N CYS A 214 -8.76 -30.81 23.03
CA CYS A 214 -9.96 -30.32 23.68
C CYS A 214 -10.80 -29.52 22.69
N PRO A 215 -12.14 -29.55 22.75
CA PRO A 215 -13.00 -28.68 21.99
C PRO A 215 -12.72 -27.21 22.39
N PRO A 216 -12.96 -26.24 21.50
CA PRO A 216 -12.81 -24.83 21.87
C PRO A 216 -13.79 -24.51 22.99
N ILE A 217 -13.25 -24.12 24.09
CA ILE A 217 -14.01 -23.70 25.26
C ILE A 217 -14.50 -22.27 24.98
N ALA A 218 -15.48 -22.14 24.06
CA ALA A 218 -15.99 -20.86 23.64
C ALA A 218 -16.98 -20.22 24.62
N ASP A 219 -17.61 -21.05 25.44
CA ASP A 219 -18.87 -20.61 26.06
C ASP A 219 -18.90 -20.56 27.56
N THR A 220 -17.92 -20.54 28.28
CA THR A 220 -18.03 -20.31 29.73
C THR A 220 -17.02 -21.11 30.57
N MET A 221 -16.00 -20.44 30.99
CA MET A 221 -15.29 -20.79 32.22
C MET A 221 -16.22 -20.58 33.43
N THR A 222 -17.42 -21.17 33.41
CA THR A 222 -18.32 -21.13 34.56
C THR A 222 -17.96 -22.27 35.47
N VAL A 223 -17.91 -22.00 36.78
CA VAL A 223 -17.74 -23.03 37.80
C VAL A 223 -18.76 -24.15 37.61
N GLY A 224 -18.28 -25.38 37.57
CA GLY A 224 -19.10 -26.57 37.33
C GLY A 224 -19.29 -26.91 35.82
N ALA A 225 -18.71 -26.19 34.91
CA ALA A 225 -18.72 -26.57 33.49
C ALA A 225 -17.84 -27.80 33.26
N LEU A 226 -18.35 -28.76 32.49
CA LEU A 226 -17.68 -30.01 32.13
C LEU A 226 -17.29 -30.00 30.64
N TYR A 227 -16.04 -30.28 30.35
CA TYR A 227 -15.51 -30.40 28.98
C TYR A 227 -14.97 -31.80 28.77
N THR A 228 -15.12 -32.33 27.56
CA THR A 228 -14.57 -33.61 27.18
C THR A 228 -13.44 -33.39 26.19
N CYS A 229 -12.21 -33.78 26.56
CA CYS A 229 -11.06 -33.76 25.68
C CYS A 229 -10.78 -35.16 25.14
N ASP A 230 -10.40 -35.28 23.86
CA ASP A 230 -9.92 -36.53 23.28
C ASP A 230 -8.42 -36.67 23.55
N VAL A 231 -8.03 -37.73 24.23
CA VAL A 231 -6.63 -38.04 24.56
C VAL A 231 -6.20 -39.26 23.79
N THR A 232 -5.18 -39.08 22.96
CA THR A 232 -4.52 -40.21 22.29
C THR A 232 -3.40 -40.72 23.19
N LEU A 233 -3.57 -41.93 23.67
CA LEU A 233 -2.60 -42.61 24.54
C LEU A 233 -1.37 -43.08 23.74
N THR A 234 -0.33 -43.48 24.46
CA THR A 234 0.92 -43.96 23.85
C THR A 234 0.78 -45.27 23.07
N ASP A 235 -0.27 -46.04 23.36
CA ASP A 235 -0.64 -47.27 22.64
C ASP A 235 -1.48 -47.02 21.37
N GLY A 236 -1.76 -45.73 21.06
CA GLY A 236 -2.58 -45.30 19.92
C GLY A 236 -4.09 -45.39 20.19
N SER A 237 -4.56 -45.77 21.37
CA SER A 237 -5.97 -45.75 21.72
C SER A 237 -6.43 -44.34 22.09
N HIS A 238 -7.74 -44.08 21.88
CA HIS A 238 -8.37 -42.79 22.23
C HIS A 238 -9.17 -42.98 23.51
N LYS A 239 -9.07 -42.00 24.42
CA LYS A 239 -9.89 -41.95 25.65
C LYS A 239 -10.42 -40.55 25.88
N ASP A 240 -11.64 -40.47 26.36
CA ASP A 240 -12.25 -39.22 26.78
C ASP A 240 -11.71 -38.81 28.16
N LEU A 241 -11.25 -37.58 28.24
CA LEU A 241 -10.84 -36.92 29.48
C LEU A 241 -11.87 -35.85 29.84
N TRP A 242 -12.47 -35.99 31.00
CA TRP A 242 -13.43 -35.03 31.54
C TRP A 242 -12.69 -33.99 32.35
N VAL A 243 -12.85 -32.72 31.98
CA VAL A 243 -12.27 -31.56 32.67
C VAL A 243 -13.40 -30.78 33.30
N SER A 244 -13.34 -30.54 34.61
CA SER A 244 -14.28 -29.70 35.37
C SER A 244 -13.62 -28.41 35.78
N ILE A 245 -14.32 -27.30 35.61
CA ILE A 245 -13.87 -25.99 36.11
C ILE A 245 -14.36 -25.84 37.54
N ASP A 246 -13.43 -25.75 38.48
CA ASP A 246 -13.72 -25.79 39.92
C ASP A 246 -13.84 -24.40 40.54
N SER A 247 -13.24 -23.35 39.92
CA SER A 247 -13.32 -21.98 40.40
C SER A 247 -13.34 -20.93 39.29
N ASP A 248 -13.83 -19.73 39.58
CA ASP A 248 -13.76 -18.57 38.73
C ASP A 248 -12.31 -18.06 38.50
N ALA A 249 -11.37 -18.53 39.31
CA ALA A 249 -9.95 -18.24 39.18
C ALA A 249 -9.27 -19.10 38.08
N GLY A 250 -9.99 -20.12 37.56
CA GLY A 250 -9.48 -21.03 36.54
C GLY A 250 -8.89 -22.32 37.11
N ASP A 251 -9.14 -22.62 38.39
CA ASP A 251 -8.79 -23.93 38.93
C ASP A 251 -9.66 -25.02 38.27
N TYR A 252 -9.05 -26.15 37.95
CA TYR A 252 -9.73 -27.24 37.27
C TYR A 252 -9.30 -28.60 37.83
N SER A 253 -10.16 -29.56 37.63
CA SER A 253 -9.86 -30.97 37.88
C SER A 253 -10.17 -31.80 36.65
N TYR A 254 -9.46 -32.90 36.46
CA TYR A 254 -9.72 -33.78 35.33
C TYR A 254 -9.69 -35.26 35.73
N ASN A 255 -10.51 -36.06 35.03
CA ASN A 255 -10.56 -37.50 35.22
C ASN A 255 -10.76 -38.21 33.88
N PHE A 256 -10.09 -39.36 33.73
CA PHE A 256 -10.35 -40.24 32.60
C PHE A 256 -11.70 -40.88 32.69
N SER A 257 -12.43 -41.00 31.60
CA SER A 257 -13.65 -41.78 31.49
C SER A 257 -13.34 -43.25 31.85
N ILE A 258 -14.01 -43.75 32.86
CA ILE A 258 -13.93 -45.16 33.26
C ILE A 258 -14.92 -45.92 32.38
N HIS A 259 -14.46 -46.47 31.27
CA HIS A 259 -15.17 -47.47 30.48
C HIS A 259 -14.33 -48.73 30.40
#